data_ed80e840c4c72ee532412538b3ea15c9
#
_entry.id   ed80e840c4c72ee532412538b3ea15c9
#
_cell.length_a   1.000
_cell.length_b   1.000
_cell.length_c   1.000
_cell.angle_alpha   90.00
_cell.angle_beta   90.00
_cell.angle_gamma   90.00
#
_symmetry.space_group_name_H-M   'P 1'
#
loop_
_entity.id
_entity.type
_entity.pdbx_description
1 polymer ?
#
loop_
_entity_poly.entity_id
_entity_poly.type
_entity_poly.pdbx_seq_one_letter_code
_entity_poly.pdbx_strand_id
1 'polypeptide(L)'
;SIALTDEGIAKAEKTFHLTNLYDVDNTRLVHHLDRALRANYIMLVDIDYVVEDGKVKIVDQFTGRIMEGRRYSDGLHQAIEAKENVEIENESKTMATITFQNYFRMYKKLSGMTGTAKTEEEEFREIYNMNVISIPTNRPIVRHDYPDLLYPSLKSKFRAVVGDIKERHAKGQPILVGTVAVETSELLSHMLRQENIPHQVLNAKNHFREAEIIIGAGQPGAVTIATNMAGRGTDIKLGKGVKELGGLCVIGTERHESRRIDNQLRGRSGRQGDPGETQFYLSLEDDLMRRFGSERIQQVWSKLNLDDEAEDVVIQSKMLSKQVESAQKRVEGNNYDTRKNVLEYDEVMREQREIIYGQRLEVINETESLKYVVTAMIKRAIARVVETHTIGEKATWNLQGIRDFAGAALVHPDSISLAELEGKSAHEIEEYLVERAMEVYKTKESQLSPEQILEFEKVVILRVVDSKWTDHIDNMDELRQGIGLRSYAQNNPLTEYQTEGYDRFQEMIATIDYDVTRIVMKSEIRQNLQRQSVGQGSNIMPTRETVASQTEQQEQARRAQIAAMRMQKLMEIQKAKLAAEAAEKQESQTEE
;
A
#
# COMPACT_ATOMS: atom_id res chain seq x y z
N SER A 1 3.31 21.91 -2.79
CA SER A 1 3.94 21.79 -4.13
C SER A 1 5.14 22.71 -4.23
N ILE A 2 6.14 22.32 -4.98
CA ILE A 2 7.34 23.13 -5.28
C ILE A 2 7.44 23.32 -6.78
N ALA A 3 7.85 24.51 -7.23
CA ALA A 3 8.09 24.81 -8.62
C ALA A 3 9.31 25.72 -8.76
N LEU A 4 9.99 25.66 -9.89
CA LEU A 4 11.07 26.57 -10.21
C LEU A 4 10.51 27.98 -10.44
N THR A 5 11.20 28.97 -9.88
CA THR A 5 10.97 30.39 -10.22
C THR A 5 11.74 30.74 -11.50
N ASP A 6 11.42 31.89 -12.12
CA ASP A 6 12.14 32.36 -13.31
C ASP A 6 13.65 32.49 -13.07
N GLU A 7 14.06 32.93 -11.88
CA GLU A 7 15.47 32.98 -11.48
C GLU A 7 16.06 31.55 -11.35
N GLY A 8 15.27 30.59 -10.85
CA GLY A 8 15.65 29.20 -10.74
C GLY A 8 15.85 28.55 -12.11
N ILE A 9 14.98 28.85 -13.06
CA ILE A 9 15.08 28.40 -14.47
C ILE A 9 16.37 28.94 -15.10
N ALA A 10 16.60 30.26 -15.02
CA ALA A 10 17.80 30.87 -15.56
C ALA A 10 19.09 30.30 -14.94
N LYS A 11 19.08 30.01 -13.64
CA LYS A 11 20.20 29.37 -12.95
C LYS A 11 20.42 27.94 -13.42
N ALA A 12 19.37 27.17 -13.64
CA ALA A 12 19.45 25.81 -14.17
C ALA A 12 20.01 25.80 -15.60
N GLU A 13 19.49 26.65 -16.49
CA GLU A 13 19.97 26.81 -17.86
C GLU A 13 21.46 27.15 -17.93
N LYS A 14 21.88 28.10 -17.10
CA LYS A 14 23.31 28.45 -16.99
C LYS A 14 24.17 27.31 -16.48
N THR A 15 23.69 26.55 -15.48
CA THR A 15 24.46 25.46 -14.85
C THR A 15 24.61 24.27 -15.78
N PHE A 16 23.58 23.94 -16.53
CA PHE A 16 23.57 22.82 -17.46
C PHE A 16 23.92 23.20 -18.90
N HIS A 17 24.30 24.49 -19.14
CA HIS A 17 24.67 25.02 -20.45
C HIS A 17 23.57 24.87 -21.51
N LEU A 18 22.33 25.11 -21.11
CA LEU A 18 21.15 25.02 -21.97
C LEU A 18 20.68 26.41 -22.43
N THR A 19 20.06 26.44 -23.58
CA THR A 19 19.38 27.65 -24.11
C THR A 19 17.93 27.74 -23.66
N ASN A 20 17.26 26.60 -23.47
CA ASN A 20 15.89 26.49 -22.98
C ASN A 20 15.75 25.20 -22.17
N LEU A 21 15.42 25.34 -20.89
CA LEU A 21 15.25 24.20 -19.99
C LEU A 21 14.05 23.33 -20.38
N TYR A 22 12.97 23.94 -20.88
CA TYR A 22 11.71 23.24 -21.23
C TYR A 22 11.64 22.79 -22.69
N ASP A 23 12.78 22.68 -23.37
CA ASP A 23 12.83 22.05 -24.69
C ASP A 23 12.50 20.54 -24.57
N VAL A 24 11.92 19.97 -25.64
CA VAL A 24 11.54 18.54 -25.69
C VAL A 24 12.72 17.64 -25.38
N ASP A 25 13.92 17.99 -25.86
CA ASP A 25 15.16 17.24 -25.64
C ASP A 25 15.61 17.24 -24.16
N ASN A 26 15.17 18.24 -23.38
CA ASN A 26 15.54 18.42 -21.97
C ASN A 26 14.52 17.86 -20.98
N THR A 27 13.45 17.20 -21.43
CA THR A 27 12.36 16.68 -20.58
C THR A 27 12.86 15.81 -19.44
N ARG A 28 13.87 14.96 -19.71
CA ARG A 28 14.50 14.10 -18.68
C ARG A 28 15.19 14.92 -17.59
N LEU A 29 15.89 15.98 -17.97
CA LEU A 29 16.57 16.87 -17.04
C LEU A 29 15.57 17.64 -16.16
N VAL A 30 14.49 18.15 -16.75
CA VAL A 30 13.40 18.80 -16.02
C VAL A 30 12.81 17.86 -14.98
N HIS A 31 12.57 16.60 -15.36
CA HIS A 31 12.09 15.58 -14.44
C HIS A 31 13.07 15.36 -13.26
N HIS A 32 14.37 15.20 -13.54
CA HIS A 32 15.36 15.03 -12.46
C HIS A 32 15.47 16.26 -11.55
N LEU A 33 15.37 17.47 -12.12
CA LEU A 33 15.35 18.71 -11.33
C LEU A 33 14.14 18.80 -10.40
N ASP A 34 12.95 18.46 -10.91
CA ASP A 34 11.73 18.41 -10.09
C ASP A 34 11.87 17.43 -8.93
N ARG A 35 12.38 16.21 -9.20
CA ARG A 35 12.60 15.20 -8.17
C ARG A 35 13.65 15.63 -7.14
N ALA A 36 14.74 16.26 -7.59
CA ALA A 36 15.77 16.80 -6.70
C ALA A 36 15.24 17.93 -5.81
N LEU A 37 14.44 18.84 -6.36
CA LEU A 37 13.77 19.90 -5.59
C LEU A 37 12.83 19.32 -4.55
N ARG A 38 12.01 18.35 -4.95
CA ARG A 38 11.08 17.67 -4.04
C ARG A 38 11.81 16.92 -2.92
N ALA A 39 12.88 16.20 -3.25
CA ALA A 39 13.70 15.50 -2.27
C ALA A 39 14.34 16.46 -1.26
N ASN A 40 14.86 17.61 -1.70
CA ASN A 40 15.59 18.54 -0.83
C ASN A 40 14.68 19.43 0.03
N TYR A 41 13.52 19.85 -0.49
CA TYR A 41 12.71 20.88 0.16
C TYR A 41 11.36 20.39 0.69
N ILE A 42 10.86 19.24 0.24
CA ILE A 42 9.58 18.70 0.70
C ILE A 42 9.80 17.48 1.59
N MET A 43 10.72 16.57 1.19
CA MET A 43 10.95 15.33 1.93
C MET A 43 11.86 15.57 3.12
N LEU A 44 11.35 15.34 4.33
CA LEU A 44 12.03 15.59 5.58
C LEU A 44 12.52 14.27 6.20
N VAL A 45 13.78 14.25 6.63
CA VAL A 45 14.34 13.14 7.41
C VAL A 45 13.60 13.03 8.76
N ASP A 46 13.44 11.83 9.27
CA ASP A 46 12.71 11.46 10.50
C ASP A 46 11.19 11.71 10.46
N ILE A 47 10.65 12.22 9.36
CA ILE A 47 9.20 12.43 9.14
C ILE A 47 8.73 11.59 7.97
N ASP A 48 9.29 11.81 6.78
CA ASP A 48 8.91 11.09 5.55
C ASP A 48 9.76 9.84 5.33
N TYR A 49 11.01 9.87 5.78
CA TYR A 49 11.96 8.77 5.68
C TYR A 49 13.01 8.80 6.79
N VAL A 50 13.64 7.66 7.00
CA VAL A 50 14.83 7.52 7.88
C VAL A 50 15.97 6.90 7.09
N VAL A 51 17.22 7.15 7.56
CA VAL A 51 18.41 6.50 7.01
C VAL A 51 18.92 5.50 8.04
N GLU A 52 18.79 4.21 7.73
CA GLU A 52 19.29 3.12 8.58
C GLU A 52 20.11 2.13 7.73
N ASP A 53 21.23 1.66 8.28
CA ASP A 53 22.14 0.72 7.62
C ASP A 53 22.62 1.17 6.23
N GLY A 54 22.77 2.50 6.03
CA GLY A 54 23.15 3.08 4.75
C GLY A 54 22.07 3.04 3.67
N LYS A 55 20.80 2.84 4.05
CA LYS A 55 19.65 2.81 3.14
C LYS A 55 18.57 3.78 3.59
N VAL A 56 17.88 4.37 2.62
CA VAL A 56 16.69 5.18 2.84
C VAL A 56 15.49 4.25 3.04
N LYS A 57 14.77 4.41 4.15
CA LYS A 57 13.54 3.67 4.44
C LYS A 57 12.39 4.64 4.62
N ILE A 58 11.25 4.35 4.00
CA ILE A 58 10.06 5.20 4.06
C ILE A 58 9.42 5.10 5.44
N VAL A 59 8.96 6.23 5.99
CA VAL A 59 8.13 6.29 7.19
C VAL A 59 6.69 6.57 6.78
N ASP A 60 5.76 5.75 7.25
CA ASP A 60 4.33 6.00 7.06
C ASP A 60 3.89 7.16 7.97
N GLN A 61 3.50 8.28 7.40
CA GLN A 61 3.10 9.49 8.13
C GLN A 61 1.91 9.27 9.07
N PHE A 62 1.04 8.31 8.78
CA PHE A 62 -0.14 8.02 9.61
C PHE A 62 0.16 7.11 10.80
N THR A 63 0.97 6.10 10.60
CA THR A 63 1.32 5.13 11.66
C THR A 63 2.70 5.40 12.24
N GLY A 64 3.53 6.16 11.53
CA GLY A 64 4.93 6.42 11.87
C GLY A 64 5.82 5.18 11.81
N ARG A 65 5.35 4.11 11.19
CA ARG A 65 6.12 2.87 11.05
C ARG A 65 7.02 2.91 9.82
N ILE A 66 8.20 2.32 9.97
CA ILE A 66 9.11 2.12 8.85
C ILE A 66 8.49 1.07 7.91
N MET A 67 8.38 1.42 6.63
CA MET A 67 7.88 0.55 5.59
C MET A 67 9.05 -0.13 4.88
N GLU A 68 9.45 -1.28 5.38
CA GLU A 68 10.55 -2.05 4.78
C GLU A 68 10.19 -2.53 3.36
N GLY A 69 11.15 -2.46 2.44
CA GLY A 69 11.02 -2.93 1.07
C GLY A 69 10.18 -2.04 0.15
N ARG A 70 9.63 -0.91 0.65
CA ARG A 70 8.96 0.09 -0.19
C ARG A 70 9.92 1.19 -0.61
N ARG A 71 9.71 1.69 -1.83
CA ARG A 71 10.48 2.80 -2.41
C ARG A 71 9.51 3.83 -3.01
N TYR A 72 9.91 5.09 -3.01
CA TYR A 72 9.18 6.11 -3.77
C TYR A 72 9.38 5.88 -5.26
N SER A 73 8.34 6.07 -6.05
CA SER A 73 8.35 5.95 -7.51
C SER A 73 8.99 7.16 -8.21
N ASP A 74 9.12 7.04 -9.50
CA ASP A 74 9.49 8.10 -10.45
C ASP A 74 10.83 8.80 -10.12
N GLY A 75 11.82 8.06 -9.66
CA GLY A 75 13.14 8.60 -9.35
C GLY A 75 13.24 9.41 -8.06
N LEU A 76 12.13 9.60 -7.30
CA LEU A 76 12.15 10.35 -6.04
C LEU A 76 13.01 9.66 -4.98
N HIS A 77 12.96 8.32 -4.90
CA HIS A 77 13.76 7.57 -3.93
C HIS A 77 15.26 7.75 -4.20
N GLN A 78 15.67 7.63 -5.45
CA GLN A 78 17.05 7.87 -5.88
C GLN A 78 17.51 9.32 -5.62
N ALA A 79 16.61 10.29 -5.78
CA ALA A 79 16.90 11.68 -5.44
C ALA A 79 17.11 11.89 -3.93
N ILE A 80 16.40 11.15 -3.08
CA ILE A 80 16.60 11.16 -1.62
C ILE A 80 17.90 10.41 -1.27
N GLU A 81 18.18 9.27 -1.87
CA GLU A 81 19.44 8.53 -1.71
C GLU A 81 20.65 9.43 -2.07
N ALA A 82 20.55 10.18 -3.17
CA ALA A 82 21.58 11.16 -3.56
C ALA A 82 21.71 12.31 -2.56
N LYS A 83 20.60 12.83 -2.03
CA LYS A 83 20.58 13.88 -0.98
C LYS A 83 21.30 13.42 0.28
N GLU A 84 21.06 12.20 0.72
CA GLU A 84 21.64 11.63 1.95
C GLU A 84 23.03 11.00 1.74
N ASN A 85 23.58 11.05 0.51
CA ASN A 85 24.87 10.47 0.12
C ASN A 85 24.99 8.97 0.44
N VAL A 86 23.91 8.23 0.30
CA VAL A 86 23.90 6.77 0.36
C VAL A 86 23.99 6.15 -1.03
N GLU A 87 24.21 4.84 -1.11
CA GLU A 87 24.26 4.14 -2.39
C GLU A 87 22.94 4.24 -3.13
N ILE A 88 22.98 4.67 -4.40
CA ILE A 88 21.79 4.79 -5.25
C ILE A 88 21.47 3.43 -5.86
N GLU A 89 20.35 2.84 -5.45
CA GLU A 89 19.89 1.55 -5.97
C GLU A 89 19.03 1.74 -7.24
N ASN A 90 19.00 0.70 -8.07
CA ASN A 90 18.16 0.69 -9.26
C ASN A 90 16.67 0.78 -8.90
N GLU A 91 15.89 1.34 -9.81
CA GLU A 91 14.43 1.39 -9.67
C GLU A 91 13.83 0.00 -9.72
N SER A 92 12.88 -0.29 -8.83
CA SER A 92 12.15 -1.56 -8.84
C SER A 92 10.96 -1.45 -9.79
N LYS A 93 10.81 -2.42 -10.71
CA LYS A 93 9.63 -2.51 -11.56
C LYS A 93 8.49 -3.19 -10.80
N THR A 94 7.33 -2.54 -10.75
CA THR A 94 6.13 -3.14 -10.15
C THR A 94 5.59 -4.24 -11.05
N MET A 95 5.58 -5.48 -10.58
CA MET A 95 5.11 -6.62 -11.36
C MET A 95 3.59 -6.79 -11.32
N ALA A 96 2.96 -6.43 -10.22
CA ALA A 96 1.50 -6.46 -10.03
C ALA A 96 1.09 -5.63 -8.83
N THR A 97 -0.12 -5.08 -8.87
CA THR A 97 -0.77 -4.39 -7.76
C THR A 97 -2.18 -4.91 -7.56
N ILE A 98 -2.69 -4.80 -6.35
CA ILE A 98 -4.08 -5.07 -6.03
C ILE A 98 -4.50 -4.14 -4.90
N THR A 99 -5.71 -3.59 -4.97
CA THR A 99 -6.28 -2.81 -3.87
C THR A 99 -6.65 -3.72 -2.70
N PHE A 100 -6.63 -3.19 -1.47
CA PHE A 100 -7.10 -3.96 -0.31
C PHE A 100 -8.55 -4.43 -0.47
N GLN A 101 -9.40 -3.62 -1.07
CA GLN A 101 -10.79 -3.96 -1.31
C GLN A 101 -10.91 -5.21 -2.18
N ASN A 102 -10.24 -5.24 -3.32
CA ASN A 102 -10.28 -6.38 -4.23
C ASN A 102 -9.56 -7.60 -3.65
N TYR A 103 -8.48 -7.40 -2.91
CA TYR A 103 -7.80 -8.50 -2.22
C TYR A 103 -8.72 -9.23 -1.24
N PHE A 104 -9.43 -8.50 -0.38
CA PHE A 104 -10.34 -9.13 0.59
C PHE A 104 -11.60 -9.70 -0.05
N ARG A 105 -12.08 -9.12 -1.16
CA ARG A 105 -13.22 -9.68 -1.93
C ARG A 105 -12.93 -11.05 -2.55
N MET A 106 -11.66 -11.45 -2.69
CA MET A 106 -11.29 -12.79 -3.17
C MET A 106 -11.67 -13.91 -2.19
N TYR A 107 -11.91 -13.61 -0.91
CA TYR A 107 -12.26 -14.61 0.07
C TYR A 107 -13.76 -14.96 0.02
N LYS A 108 -14.08 -16.25 -0.06
CA LYS A 108 -15.47 -16.75 -0.06
C LYS A 108 -16.19 -16.48 1.27
N LYS A 109 -15.45 -16.52 2.38
CA LYS A 109 -15.93 -16.17 3.73
C LYS A 109 -15.07 -15.04 4.25
N LEU A 110 -15.69 -13.90 4.46
CA LEU A 110 -15.06 -12.72 5.01
C LEU A 110 -15.86 -12.24 6.21
N SER A 111 -15.18 -12.03 7.33
CA SER A 111 -15.75 -11.43 8.52
C SER A 111 -14.69 -10.63 9.26
N GLY A 112 -15.12 -9.62 10.02
CA GLY A 112 -14.25 -8.78 10.81
C GLY A 112 -14.90 -8.46 12.15
N MET A 113 -14.10 -8.04 13.12
CA MET A 113 -14.56 -7.69 14.45
C MET A 113 -13.87 -6.41 14.92
N THR A 114 -14.69 -5.41 15.26
CA THR A 114 -14.22 -4.13 15.78
C THR A 114 -15.29 -3.48 16.63
N GLY A 115 -14.90 -2.59 17.55
CA GLY A 115 -15.82 -1.78 18.33
C GLY A 115 -16.41 -0.57 17.59
N THR A 116 -16.00 -0.29 16.35
CA THR A 116 -16.30 0.96 15.65
C THR A 116 -16.84 0.81 14.22
N ALA A 117 -17.25 -0.39 13.80
CA ALA A 117 -17.71 -0.63 12.43
C ALA A 117 -19.05 0.03 12.07
N LYS A 118 -19.91 0.32 13.05
CA LYS A 118 -21.28 0.80 12.80
C LYS A 118 -21.33 2.14 12.07
N THR A 119 -20.33 2.98 12.22
CA THR A 119 -20.23 4.26 11.51
C THR A 119 -19.99 4.10 10.00
N GLU A 120 -19.41 2.99 9.59
CA GLU A 120 -19.01 2.67 8.20
C GLU A 120 -19.85 1.51 7.61
N GLU A 121 -21.04 1.25 8.15
CA GLU A 121 -21.90 0.12 7.73
C GLU A 121 -22.26 0.16 6.26
N GLU A 122 -22.50 1.34 5.70
CA GLU A 122 -22.83 1.52 4.28
C GLU A 122 -21.66 1.10 3.39
N GLU A 123 -20.45 1.50 3.73
CA GLU A 123 -19.24 1.11 2.98
C GLU A 123 -19.01 -0.41 3.05
N PHE A 124 -19.18 -1.04 4.22
CA PHE A 124 -19.08 -2.50 4.34
C PHE A 124 -20.13 -3.23 3.50
N ARG A 125 -21.34 -2.70 3.41
CA ARG A 125 -22.41 -3.30 2.61
C ARG A 125 -22.15 -3.14 1.12
N GLU A 126 -21.76 -1.95 0.65
CA GLU A 126 -21.55 -1.67 -0.76
C GLU A 126 -20.32 -2.36 -1.33
N ILE A 127 -19.19 -2.33 -0.61
CA ILE A 127 -17.91 -2.85 -1.11
C ILE A 127 -17.80 -4.35 -0.89
N TYR A 128 -18.16 -4.86 0.30
CA TYR A 128 -17.90 -6.24 0.70
C TYR A 128 -19.15 -7.10 0.82
N ASN A 129 -20.34 -6.53 0.60
CA ASN A 129 -21.63 -7.18 0.82
C ASN A 129 -21.77 -7.75 2.25
N MET A 130 -21.26 -7.01 3.24
CA MET A 130 -21.27 -7.41 4.65
C MET A 130 -22.21 -6.52 5.46
N ASN A 131 -22.99 -7.14 6.36
CA ASN A 131 -23.79 -6.42 7.34
C ASN A 131 -23.01 -6.21 8.63
N VAL A 132 -23.24 -5.08 9.30
CA VAL A 132 -22.64 -4.78 10.59
C VAL A 132 -23.65 -5.08 11.71
N ILE A 133 -23.31 -6.07 12.54
CA ILE A 133 -24.14 -6.49 13.68
C ILE A 133 -23.49 -5.97 14.97
N SER A 134 -24.21 -5.16 15.74
CA SER A 134 -23.77 -4.69 17.04
C SER A 134 -24.13 -5.72 18.11
N ILE A 135 -23.12 -6.31 18.75
CA ILE A 135 -23.29 -7.23 19.86
C ILE A 135 -23.21 -6.41 21.15
N PRO A 136 -24.19 -6.55 22.08
CA PRO A 136 -24.15 -5.84 23.35
C PRO A 136 -22.87 -6.15 24.13
N THR A 137 -22.38 -5.14 24.87
CA THR A 137 -21.20 -5.30 25.73
C THR A 137 -21.48 -6.27 26.90
N ASN A 138 -20.46 -7.05 27.32
CA ASN A 138 -20.56 -7.97 28.46
C ASN A 138 -20.96 -7.27 29.76
N ARG A 139 -20.44 -6.05 29.96
CA ARG A 139 -20.81 -5.16 31.11
C ARG A 139 -21.23 -3.80 30.60
N PRO A 140 -22.14 -3.10 31.30
CA PRO A 140 -22.55 -1.74 30.92
C PRO A 140 -21.35 -0.79 30.86
N ILE A 141 -21.38 0.15 29.92
CA ILE A 141 -20.39 1.22 29.83
C ILE A 141 -20.69 2.23 30.94
N VAL A 142 -19.73 2.39 31.87
CA VAL A 142 -19.81 3.34 32.99
C VAL A 142 -18.99 4.61 32.67
N ARG A 143 -18.19 4.59 31.64
CA ARG A 143 -17.36 5.71 31.18
C ARG A 143 -18.21 6.96 30.93
N HIS A 144 -17.74 8.12 31.40
CA HIS A 144 -18.35 9.40 31.13
C HIS A 144 -17.65 10.12 29.97
N ASP A 145 -18.40 10.40 28.91
CA ASP A 145 -17.89 11.12 27.74
C ASP A 145 -18.39 12.59 27.86
N TYR A 146 -17.48 13.52 28.18
CA TYR A 146 -17.79 14.94 28.30
C TYR A 146 -17.99 15.59 26.92
N PRO A 147 -18.80 16.65 26.80
CA PRO A 147 -18.91 17.45 25.59
C PRO A 147 -17.57 18.11 25.23
N ASP A 148 -17.36 18.38 23.94
CA ASP A 148 -16.16 19.03 23.48
C ASP A 148 -16.00 20.44 24.03
N LEU A 149 -14.76 20.83 24.32
CA LEU A 149 -14.37 22.19 24.73
C LEU A 149 -13.72 22.88 23.53
N LEU A 150 -14.28 24.02 23.11
CA LEU A 150 -13.79 24.79 21.98
C LEU A 150 -13.07 26.05 22.41
N TYR A 151 -11.86 26.24 21.93
CA TYR A 151 -10.98 27.38 22.21
C TYR A 151 -10.75 28.23 20.96
N PRO A 152 -10.44 29.54 21.10
CA PRO A 152 -10.16 30.41 19.96
C PRO A 152 -8.87 30.03 19.22
N SER A 153 -7.80 29.71 19.96
CA SER A 153 -6.48 29.47 19.42
C SER A 153 -5.88 28.14 19.88
N LEU A 154 -4.88 27.64 19.15
CA LEU A 154 -4.09 26.47 19.56
C LEU A 154 -3.39 26.73 20.90
N LYS A 155 -2.88 27.94 21.11
CA LYS A 155 -2.16 28.31 22.34
C LYS A 155 -3.05 28.20 23.57
N SER A 156 -4.27 28.76 23.53
CA SER A 156 -5.25 28.67 24.65
C SER A 156 -5.71 27.23 24.89
N LYS A 157 -5.94 26.47 23.83
CA LYS A 157 -6.25 25.03 23.87
C LYS A 157 -5.18 24.25 24.63
N PHE A 158 -3.91 24.35 24.22
CA PHE A 158 -2.83 23.57 24.85
C PHE A 158 -2.57 24.03 26.30
N ARG A 159 -2.71 25.30 26.60
CA ARG A 159 -2.65 25.80 28.01
C ARG A 159 -3.71 25.13 28.88
N ALA A 160 -4.95 25.04 28.38
CA ALA A 160 -6.04 24.37 29.08
C ALA A 160 -5.81 22.86 29.23
N VAL A 161 -5.31 22.18 28.18
CA VAL A 161 -4.96 20.75 28.24
C VAL A 161 -3.90 20.50 29.30
N VAL A 162 -2.82 21.30 29.35
CA VAL A 162 -1.77 21.18 30.38
C VAL A 162 -2.34 21.44 31.79
N GLY A 163 -3.25 22.41 31.93
CA GLY A 163 -3.93 22.71 33.21
C GLY A 163 -4.74 21.51 33.72
N ASP A 164 -5.55 20.89 32.85
CA ASP A 164 -6.35 19.71 33.22
C ASP A 164 -5.47 18.50 33.55
N ILE A 165 -4.39 18.29 32.77
CA ILE A 165 -3.42 17.23 33.05
C ILE A 165 -2.79 17.45 34.45
N LYS A 166 -2.39 18.67 34.77
CA LYS A 166 -1.80 19.02 36.07
C LYS A 166 -2.74 18.73 37.24
N GLU A 167 -4.01 19.12 37.10
CA GLU A 167 -5.03 18.90 38.12
C GLU A 167 -5.31 17.42 38.37
N ARG A 168 -5.48 16.64 37.29
CA ARG A 168 -5.75 15.20 37.36
C ARG A 168 -4.53 14.41 37.84
N HIS A 169 -3.35 14.77 37.38
CA HIS A 169 -2.10 14.16 37.83
C HIS A 169 -1.88 14.37 39.34
N ALA A 170 -2.16 15.56 39.84
CA ALA A 170 -2.13 15.87 41.30
C ALA A 170 -3.09 15.00 42.12
N LYS A 171 -4.23 14.59 41.55
CA LYS A 171 -5.18 13.65 42.15
C LYS A 171 -4.74 12.18 42.01
N GLY A 172 -3.68 11.90 41.24
CA GLY A 172 -3.21 10.54 40.98
C GLY A 172 -3.99 9.78 39.88
N GLN A 173 -4.90 10.46 39.14
CA GLN A 173 -5.63 9.84 38.03
C GLN A 173 -4.69 9.60 36.83
N PRO A 174 -4.64 8.41 36.23
CA PRO A 174 -3.87 8.17 35.02
C PRO A 174 -4.53 8.87 33.82
N ILE A 175 -3.70 9.42 32.92
CA ILE A 175 -4.13 10.23 31.80
C ILE A 175 -3.48 9.70 30.51
N LEU A 176 -4.30 9.46 29.50
CA LEU A 176 -3.85 9.17 28.14
C LEU A 176 -4.25 10.36 27.23
N VAL A 177 -3.25 11.02 26.66
CA VAL A 177 -3.47 12.15 25.74
C VAL A 177 -3.29 11.68 24.32
N GLY A 178 -4.35 11.75 23.52
CA GLY A 178 -4.33 11.45 22.08
C GLY A 178 -4.00 12.70 21.26
N THR A 179 -2.99 12.63 20.41
CA THR A 179 -2.60 13.66 19.45
C THR A 179 -2.69 13.13 18.02
N VAL A 180 -2.97 13.99 17.04
CA VAL A 180 -3.07 13.59 15.64
C VAL A 180 -1.68 13.51 14.99
N ALA A 181 -0.80 14.46 15.30
CA ALA A 181 0.53 14.55 14.69
C ALA A 181 1.66 14.32 15.72
N VAL A 182 2.83 13.90 15.22
CA VAL A 182 4.04 13.73 16.02
C VAL A 182 4.49 15.07 16.60
N GLU A 183 4.45 16.14 15.79
CA GLU A 183 4.82 17.50 16.19
C GLU A 183 3.98 18.00 17.36
N THR A 184 2.66 17.74 17.32
CA THR A 184 1.73 18.07 18.41
C THR A 184 2.12 17.32 19.69
N SER A 185 2.52 16.05 19.58
CA SER A 185 2.96 15.25 20.72
C SER A 185 4.26 15.79 21.35
N GLU A 186 5.19 16.25 20.53
CA GLU A 186 6.44 16.86 20.98
C GLU A 186 6.24 18.23 21.63
N LEU A 187 5.39 19.07 21.02
CA LEU A 187 4.99 20.36 21.59
C LEU A 187 4.39 20.19 22.99
N LEU A 188 3.42 19.29 23.13
CA LEU A 188 2.79 19.00 24.42
C LEU A 188 3.78 18.43 25.43
N SER A 189 4.68 17.54 24.98
CA SER A 189 5.77 17.03 25.83
C SER A 189 6.67 18.14 26.34
N HIS A 190 7.02 19.10 25.47
CA HIS A 190 7.82 20.26 25.89
C HIS A 190 7.11 21.10 26.97
N MET A 191 5.82 21.38 26.78
CA MET A 191 5.00 22.13 27.76
C MET A 191 4.89 21.40 29.08
N LEU A 192 4.69 20.07 29.09
CA LEU A 192 4.62 19.28 30.32
C LEU A 192 5.96 19.21 31.08
N ARG A 193 7.09 19.23 30.36
CA ARG A 193 8.43 19.33 30.97
C ARG A 193 8.64 20.67 31.65
N GLN A 194 8.15 21.77 31.09
CA GLN A 194 8.21 23.09 31.72
C GLN A 194 7.43 23.14 33.04
N GLU A 195 6.30 22.41 33.12
CA GLU A 195 5.51 22.27 34.33
C GLU A 195 6.00 21.16 35.28
N ASN A 196 7.14 20.51 34.98
CA ASN A 196 7.72 19.41 35.74
C ASN A 196 6.75 18.20 35.93
N ILE A 197 5.89 17.92 34.96
CA ILE A 197 5.00 16.78 34.98
C ILE A 197 5.70 15.58 34.33
N PRO A 198 5.97 14.49 35.08
CA PRO A 198 6.58 13.28 34.49
C PRO A 198 5.60 12.63 33.51
N HIS A 199 6.06 12.31 32.31
CA HIS A 199 5.22 11.72 31.28
C HIS A 199 6.04 10.83 30.35
N GLN A 200 5.33 9.93 29.63
CA GLN A 200 5.86 9.10 28.56
C GLN A 200 5.29 9.54 27.22
N VAL A 201 6.11 9.52 26.16
CA VAL A 201 5.67 9.84 24.81
C VAL A 201 5.76 8.59 23.95
N LEU A 202 4.64 8.23 23.34
CA LEU A 202 4.49 7.10 22.45
C LEU A 202 4.17 7.62 21.04
N ASN A 203 5.18 7.78 20.24
CA ASN A 203 5.09 8.17 18.84
C ASN A 203 5.96 7.24 17.98
N ALA A 204 6.03 7.50 16.68
CA ALA A 204 6.80 6.74 15.72
C ALA A 204 8.27 6.52 16.12
N LYS A 205 8.90 7.53 16.70
CA LYS A 205 10.32 7.48 17.12
C LYS A 205 10.56 6.49 18.27
N ASN A 206 9.54 6.14 19.04
CA ASN A 206 9.63 5.33 20.26
C ASN A 206 8.87 4.00 20.19
N HIS A 207 8.54 3.51 18.99
CA HIS A 207 7.68 2.34 18.82
C HIS A 207 8.25 1.04 19.40
N PHE A 208 9.57 0.88 19.53
CA PHE A 208 10.19 -0.32 20.12
C PHE A 208 9.82 -0.54 21.60
N ARG A 209 9.47 0.53 22.33
CA ARG A 209 9.05 0.47 23.73
C ARG A 209 7.54 0.58 23.94
N GLU A 210 6.78 0.48 22.87
CA GLU A 210 5.31 0.66 22.88
C GLU A 210 4.63 -0.20 23.95
N ALA A 211 4.95 -1.48 24.01
CA ALA A 211 4.34 -2.40 24.95
C ALA A 211 4.62 -2.04 26.43
N GLU A 212 5.84 -1.63 26.76
CA GLU A 212 6.22 -1.19 28.11
C GLU A 212 5.47 0.08 28.52
N ILE A 213 5.43 1.07 27.63
CA ILE A 213 4.78 2.37 27.87
C ILE A 213 3.28 2.16 28.11
N ILE A 214 2.61 1.35 27.29
CA ILE A 214 1.18 1.08 27.39
C ILE A 214 0.84 0.29 28.66
N ILE A 215 1.65 -0.67 29.08
CA ILE A 215 1.47 -1.38 30.35
C ILE A 215 1.52 -0.42 31.53
N GLY A 216 2.41 0.58 31.48
CA GLY A 216 2.55 1.62 32.49
C GLY A 216 1.45 2.69 32.49
N ALA A 217 0.74 2.88 31.37
CA ALA A 217 -0.21 3.98 31.18
C ALA A 217 -1.44 3.96 32.11
N GLY A 218 -1.78 2.81 32.69
CA GLY A 218 -2.88 2.65 33.64
C GLY A 218 -2.48 2.76 35.13
N GLN A 219 -1.22 3.07 35.44
CA GLN A 219 -0.76 3.18 36.83
C GLN A 219 -1.16 4.53 37.42
N PRO A 220 -1.33 4.64 38.78
CA PRO A 220 -1.68 5.89 39.41
C PRO A 220 -0.73 7.02 39.02
N GLY A 221 -1.28 8.17 38.63
CA GLY A 221 -0.54 9.37 38.25
C GLY A 221 0.25 9.25 36.93
N ALA A 222 0.11 8.17 36.17
CA ALA A 222 0.77 8.04 34.87
C ALA A 222 0.20 9.05 33.87
N VAL A 223 1.08 9.75 33.14
CA VAL A 223 0.71 10.60 32.01
C VAL A 223 1.38 10.04 30.74
N THR A 224 0.56 9.69 29.76
CA THR A 224 1.04 9.13 28.50
C THR A 224 0.50 9.95 27.33
N ILE A 225 1.38 10.49 26.51
CA ILE A 225 1.03 11.13 25.24
C ILE A 225 1.19 10.08 24.15
N ALA A 226 0.14 9.87 23.35
CA ALA A 226 0.17 8.88 22.28
C ALA A 226 -0.38 9.47 20.97
N THR A 227 0.30 9.23 19.86
CA THR A 227 -0.28 9.47 18.54
C THR A 227 -1.35 8.41 18.23
N ASN A 228 -2.24 8.69 17.29
CA ASN A 228 -3.51 7.96 17.03
C ASN A 228 -3.46 6.44 17.09
N MET A 229 -2.42 5.85 16.57
CA MET A 229 -2.33 4.40 16.37
C MET A 229 -1.48 3.68 17.42
N ALA A 230 -0.82 4.44 18.28
CA ALA A 230 0.04 3.87 19.30
C ALA A 230 -0.76 3.06 20.32
N GLY A 231 -0.27 1.90 20.68
CA GLY A 231 -0.90 0.97 21.61
C GLY A 231 -2.10 0.20 21.07
N ARG A 232 -2.32 0.17 19.75
CA ARG A 232 -3.41 -0.63 19.15
C ARG A 232 -3.17 -2.12 19.39
N GLY A 233 -4.23 -2.81 19.89
CA GLY A 233 -4.15 -4.24 20.23
C GLY A 233 -3.62 -4.53 21.64
N THR A 234 -3.08 -3.53 22.36
CA THR A 234 -2.61 -3.68 23.74
C THR A 234 -3.65 -3.12 24.71
N ASP A 235 -3.93 -3.84 25.79
CA ASP A 235 -4.88 -3.45 26.81
C ASP A 235 -4.20 -2.61 27.92
N ILE A 236 -4.82 -1.47 28.28
CA ILE A 236 -4.39 -0.63 29.40
C ILE A 236 -5.07 -1.14 30.66
N LYS A 237 -4.33 -1.82 31.51
CA LYS A 237 -4.84 -2.35 32.80
C LYS A 237 -4.70 -1.27 33.87
N LEU A 238 -5.80 -1.00 34.59
CA LEU A 238 -5.81 -0.06 35.68
C LEU A 238 -5.04 -0.60 36.89
N GLY A 239 -4.18 0.24 37.47
CA GLY A 239 -3.46 -0.03 38.71
C GLY A 239 -4.40 -0.06 39.94
N LYS A 240 -3.87 -0.49 41.07
CA LYS A 240 -4.63 -0.50 42.35
C LYS A 240 -5.05 0.93 42.74
N GLY A 241 -6.31 1.12 43.14
CA GLY A 241 -6.85 2.40 43.57
C GLY A 241 -7.26 3.35 42.46
N VAL A 242 -6.97 3.03 41.18
CA VAL A 242 -7.28 3.90 40.04
C VAL A 242 -8.79 3.95 39.75
N LYS A 243 -9.54 2.90 40.06
CA LYS A 243 -10.99 2.86 39.86
C LYS A 243 -11.70 3.86 40.77
N GLU A 244 -11.22 4.02 41.99
CA GLU A 244 -11.74 4.98 42.96
C GLU A 244 -11.43 6.45 42.58
N LEU A 245 -10.38 6.66 41.79
CA LEU A 245 -9.99 7.95 41.24
C LEU A 245 -10.74 8.33 39.93
N GLY A 246 -11.72 7.54 39.52
CA GLY A 246 -12.49 7.76 38.29
C GLY A 246 -11.97 6.99 37.05
N GLY A 247 -10.97 6.11 37.23
CA GLY A 247 -10.39 5.32 36.15
C GLY A 247 -9.44 6.10 35.24
N LEU A 248 -9.21 5.58 34.03
CA LEU A 248 -8.35 6.23 33.04
C LEU A 248 -9.09 7.46 32.44
N CYS A 249 -8.43 8.62 32.46
CA CYS A 249 -8.88 9.79 31.72
C CYS A 249 -8.24 9.77 30.32
N VAL A 250 -9.06 9.95 29.27
CA VAL A 250 -8.59 10.11 27.89
C VAL A 250 -8.84 11.53 27.41
N ILE A 251 -7.80 12.23 27.04
CA ILE A 251 -7.85 13.59 26.50
C ILE A 251 -7.53 13.53 25.01
N GLY A 252 -8.46 13.99 24.16
CA GLY A 252 -8.19 14.22 22.74
C GLY A 252 -7.82 15.68 22.51
N THR A 253 -6.68 15.96 21.89
CA THR A 253 -6.24 17.34 21.61
C THR A 253 -6.90 17.94 20.37
N GLU A 254 -7.55 17.11 19.56
CA GLU A 254 -8.33 17.50 18.38
C GLU A 254 -9.22 16.36 17.92
N ARG A 255 -10.18 16.65 17.04
CA ARG A 255 -10.99 15.61 16.39
C ARG A 255 -10.29 15.11 15.15
N HIS A 256 -10.34 13.79 14.96
CA HIS A 256 -9.82 13.14 13.77
C HIS A 256 -10.74 13.32 12.56
N GLU A 257 -10.24 13.02 11.38
CA GLU A 257 -11.03 13.04 10.15
C GLU A 257 -12.19 12.04 10.16
N SER A 258 -12.13 11.00 10.97
CA SER A 258 -13.17 9.99 11.10
C SER A 258 -13.61 9.80 12.56
N ARG A 259 -14.94 9.79 12.79
CA ARG A 259 -15.56 9.48 14.09
C ARG A 259 -15.12 8.12 14.62
N ARG A 260 -14.83 7.19 13.74
CA ARG A 260 -14.32 5.86 14.08
C ARG A 260 -13.02 5.94 14.88
N ILE A 261 -12.10 6.82 14.50
CA ILE A 261 -10.81 7.00 15.18
C ILE A 261 -11.03 7.63 16.57
N ASP A 262 -11.89 8.64 16.66
CA ASP A 262 -12.26 9.23 17.95
C ASP A 262 -12.86 8.18 18.92
N ASN A 263 -13.75 7.32 18.41
CA ASN A 263 -14.33 6.24 19.18
C ASN A 263 -13.30 5.19 19.61
N GLN A 264 -12.28 4.91 18.78
CA GLN A 264 -11.16 4.04 19.15
C GLN A 264 -10.31 4.66 20.27
N LEU A 265 -10.09 5.98 20.24
CA LEU A 265 -9.39 6.70 21.30
C LEU A 265 -10.22 6.67 22.60
N ARG A 266 -11.51 7.03 22.57
CA ARG A 266 -12.41 6.91 23.72
C ARG A 266 -12.46 5.48 24.28
N GLY A 267 -12.46 4.49 23.40
CA GLY A 267 -12.48 3.06 23.75
C GLY A 267 -11.22 2.55 24.45
N ARG A 268 -10.20 3.39 24.65
CA ARG A 268 -9.06 3.06 25.49
C ARG A 268 -9.44 3.09 26.98
N SER A 269 -10.45 3.86 27.37
CA SER A 269 -10.97 4.01 28.73
C SER A 269 -12.32 3.31 28.89
N GLY A 270 -12.70 2.97 30.11
CA GLY A 270 -14.00 2.42 30.47
C GLY A 270 -14.22 0.98 29.97
N ARG A 271 -13.20 0.15 29.93
CA ARG A 271 -13.27 -1.24 29.47
C ARG A 271 -13.84 -2.14 30.54
N GLN A 272 -14.63 -3.15 30.14
CA GLN A 272 -15.18 -4.20 31.02
C GLN A 272 -15.94 -3.64 32.25
N GLY A 273 -16.65 -2.51 32.07
CA GLY A 273 -17.41 -1.86 33.16
C GLY A 273 -16.54 -1.09 34.15
N ASP A 274 -15.28 -0.85 33.86
CA ASP A 274 -14.44 0.05 34.65
C ASP A 274 -14.88 1.52 34.46
N PRO A 275 -14.76 2.37 35.48
CA PRO A 275 -14.96 3.81 35.33
C PRO A 275 -13.90 4.39 34.38
N GLY A 276 -14.22 5.53 33.82
CA GLY A 276 -13.33 6.27 32.93
C GLY A 276 -13.96 7.57 32.47
N GLU A 277 -13.15 8.45 31.97
CA GLU A 277 -13.55 9.76 31.47
C GLU A 277 -12.92 10.04 30.13
N THR A 278 -13.65 10.78 29.27
CA THR A 278 -13.09 11.27 28.02
C THR A 278 -13.46 12.71 27.77
N GLN A 279 -12.49 13.51 27.33
CA GLN A 279 -12.66 14.93 27.02
C GLN A 279 -11.90 15.28 25.75
N PHE A 280 -12.55 16.01 24.83
CA PHE A 280 -11.88 16.56 23.64
C PHE A 280 -11.72 18.07 23.78
N TYR A 281 -10.52 18.54 23.46
CA TYR A 281 -10.13 19.95 23.43
C TYR A 281 -9.92 20.35 21.97
N LEU A 282 -10.67 21.30 21.48
CA LEU A 282 -10.69 21.72 20.08
C LEU A 282 -10.30 23.20 19.98
N SER A 283 -9.75 23.58 18.83
CA SER A 283 -9.50 24.97 18.46
C SER A 283 -10.12 25.28 17.10
N LEU A 284 -10.47 26.55 16.88
CA LEU A 284 -10.86 27.04 15.57
C LEU A 284 -9.71 26.94 14.54
N GLU A 285 -8.48 26.87 15.03
CA GLU A 285 -7.28 26.73 14.21
C GLU A 285 -6.94 25.28 13.85
N ASP A 286 -7.65 24.28 14.44
CA ASP A 286 -7.46 22.88 14.10
C ASP A 286 -7.79 22.62 12.61
N ASP A 287 -7.07 21.75 11.94
CA ASP A 287 -7.18 21.50 10.50
C ASP A 287 -8.60 21.10 10.07
N LEU A 288 -9.28 20.28 10.85
CA LEU A 288 -10.67 19.91 10.60
C LEU A 288 -11.59 21.14 10.59
N MET A 289 -11.37 22.06 11.55
CA MET A 289 -12.17 23.28 11.70
C MET A 289 -11.84 24.30 10.61
N ARG A 290 -10.58 24.43 10.21
CA ARG A 290 -10.14 25.32 9.11
C ARG A 290 -10.69 24.90 7.75
N ARG A 291 -10.68 23.60 7.45
CA ARG A 291 -11.09 23.07 6.13
C ARG A 291 -12.60 22.90 6.01
N PHE A 292 -13.27 22.47 7.07
CA PHE A 292 -14.67 22.04 7.04
C PHE A 292 -15.54 22.73 8.10
N GLY A 293 -14.95 23.56 8.95
CA GLY A 293 -15.67 24.38 9.92
C GLY A 293 -16.63 25.33 9.17
N SER A 294 -17.91 25.32 9.56
CA SER A 294 -18.89 26.16 8.89
C SER A 294 -18.63 27.63 9.20
N GLU A 295 -18.87 28.52 8.23
CA GLU A 295 -18.91 29.98 8.41
C GLU A 295 -19.81 30.38 9.61
N ARG A 296 -20.80 29.54 9.92
CA ARG A 296 -21.69 29.72 11.10
C ARG A 296 -20.95 29.66 12.43
N ILE A 297 -19.92 28.82 12.56
CA ILE A 297 -19.12 28.76 13.81
C ILE A 297 -18.30 30.03 13.94
N GLN A 298 -17.71 30.50 12.83
CA GLN A 298 -16.98 31.77 12.80
C GLN A 298 -17.90 32.96 13.05
N GLN A 299 -19.13 32.95 12.52
CA GLN A 299 -20.13 33.98 12.78
C GLN A 299 -20.65 33.96 14.24
N VAL A 300 -20.77 32.80 14.85
CA VAL A 300 -21.12 32.70 16.29
C VAL A 300 -19.99 33.29 17.13
N TRP A 301 -18.73 32.97 16.75
CA TRP A 301 -17.57 33.50 17.44
C TRP A 301 -17.45 35.02 17.31
N SER A 302 -17.60 35.57 16.11
CA SER A 302 -17.56 37.01 15.86
C SER A 302 -18.70 37.78 16.54
N LYS A 303 -19.89 37.16 16.71
CA LYS A 303 -21.03 37.76 17.41
C LYS A 303 -20.85 37.78 18.93
N LEU A 304 -19.99 36.94 19.48
CA LEU A 304 -19.70 36.94 20.92
C LEU A 304 -18.76 38.08 21.34
N ASN A 305 -18.31 38.94 20.38
CA ASN A 305 -17.41 40.09 20.63
C ASN A 305 -16.26 39.74 21.60
N LEU A 306 -15.69 38.56 21.41
CA LEU A 306 -14.54 38.14 22.18
C LEU A 306 -13.32 38.80 21.50
N ASP A 307 -12.95 39.97 21.99
CA ASP A 307 -11.73 40.67 21.64
C ASP A 307 -10.51 39.75 21.88
N ASP A 308 -9.42 39.96 21.15
CA ASP A 308 -8.16 39.17 21.22
C ASP A 308 -7.60 39.01 22.66
N GLU A 309 -8.09 39.80 23.63
CA GLU A 309 -7.71 39.71 25.04
C GLU A 309 -8.43 38.60 25.83
N ALA A 310 -9.46 37.95 25.25
CA ALA A 310 -10.20 36.85 25.89
C ALA A 310 -9.58 35.47 25.57
N GLU A 311 -8.27 35.32 25.76
CA GLU A 311 -7.52 34.07 25.47
C GLU A 311 -8.09 32.83 26.22
N ASP A 312 -8.85 33.01 27.32
CA ASP A 312 -9.30 31.90 28.18
C ASP A 312 -10.80 31.58 28.06
N VAL A 313 -11.51 32.12 27.04
CA VAL A 313 -12.93 31.83 26.87
C VAL A 313 -13.14 30.45 26.27
N VAL A 314 -13.80 29.59 27.03
CA VAL A 314 -14.19 28.23 26.64
C VAL A 314 -15.66 28.21 26.25
N ILE A 315 -15.98 27.71 25.07
CA ILE A 315 -17.35 27.45 24.67
C ILE A 315 -17.63 25.95 24.76
N GLN A 316 -18.54 25.60 25.66
CA GLN A 316 -19.06 24.25 25.79
C GLN A 316 -20.53 24.25 25.36
N SER A 317 -20.80 23.63 24.21
CA SER A 317 -22.16 23.54 23.69
C SER A 317 -22.38 22.25 22.92
N LYS A 318 -23.49 21.56 23.22
CA LYS A 318 -23.94 20.38 22.45
C LYS A 318 -24.19 20.72 20.97
N MET A 319 -24.54 21.98 20.68
CA MET A 319 -24.73 22.43 19.29
C MET A 319 -23.41 22.46 18.52
N LEU A 320 -22.33 22.93 19.16
CA LEU A 320 -21.00 22.95 18.56
C LEU A 320 -20.46 21.53 18.32
N SER A 321 -20.59 20.64 19.29
CA SER A 321 -20.20 19.22 19.09
C SER A 321 -20.94 18.59 17.89
N LYS A 322 -22.22 18.90 17.67
CA LYS A 322 -22.97 18.46 16.49
C LYS A 322 -22.45 19.07 15.18
N GLN A 323 -22.00 20.32 15.20
CA GLN A 323 -21.40 20.96 14.01
C GLN A 323 -20.08 20.32 13.65
N VAL A 324 -19.23 20.03 14.64
CA VAL A 324 -17.97 19.30 14.45
C VAL A 324 -18.23 17.89 13.91
N GLU A 325 -19.21 17.17 14.46
CA GLU A 325 -19.63 15.86 13.93
C GLU A 325 -20.12 15.95 12.47
N SER A 326 -20.85 17.02 12.12
CA SER A 326 -21.29 17.26 10.74
C SER A 326 -20.11 17.53 9.80
N ALA A 327 -19.07 18.25 10.27
CA ALA A 327 -17.84 18.45 9.54
C ALA A 327 -17.11 17.12 9.30
N GLN A 328 -16.98 16.28 10.35
CA GLN A 328 -16.39 14.94 10.22
C GLN A 328 -17.15 14.07 9.21
N LYS A 329 -18.49 14.05 9.27
CA LYS A 329 -19.32 13.30 8.29
C LYS A 329 -19.06 13.74 6.84
N ARG A 330 -18.80 15.03 6.61
CA ARG A 330 -18.46 15.53 5.28
C ARG A 330 -17.09 15.03 4.83
N VAL A 331 -16.10 15.03 5.72
CA VAL A 331 -14.77 14.48 5.43
C VAL A 331 -14.86 12.98 5.16
N GLU A 332 -15.58 12.25 6.02
CA GLU A 332 -15.83 10.80 5.84
C GLU A 332 -16.45 10.51 4.48
N GLY A 333 -17.46 11.31 4.05
CA GLY A 333 -18.08 11.20 2.74
C GLY A 333 -17.09 11.43 1.60
N ASN A 334 -16.31 12.52 1.63
CA ASN A 334 -15.30 12.79 0.61
C ASN A 334 -14.23 11.68 0.54
N ASN A 335 -13.80 11.16 1.68
CA ASN A 335 -12.85 10.06 1.74
C ASN A 335 -13.45 8.75 1.22
N TYR A 336 -14.74 8.51 1.50
CA TYR A 336 -15.48 7.38 0.94
C TYR A 336 -15.57 7.47 -0.59
N ASP A 337 -15.98 8.63 -1.14
CA ASP A 337 -16.06 8.85 -2.58
C ASP A 337 -14.69 8.65 -3.25
N THR A 338 -13.62 9.10 -2.61
CA THR A 338 -12.24 8.88 -3.11
C THR A 338 -11.90 7.38 -3.14
N ARG A 339 -12.22 6.63 -2.08
CA ARG A 339 -11.98 5.18 -2.04
C ARG A 339 -12.84 4.43 -3.06
N LYS A 340 -14.08 4.86 -3.24
CA LYS A 340 -15.00 4.30 -4.24
C LYS A 340 -14.47 4.53 -5.65
N ASN A 341 -14.05 5.73 -5.98
CA ASN A 341 -13.45 6.03 -7.27
C ASN A 341 -12.19 5.17 -7.54
N VAL A 342 -11.31 5.02 -6.55
CA VAL A 342 -10.13 4.15 -6.69
C VAL A 342 -10.55 2.71 -6.98
N LEU A 343 -11.59 2.21 -6.32
CA LEU A 343 -12.10 0.86 -6.55
C LEU A 343 -12.70 0.70 -7.96
N GLU A 344 -13.47 1.67 -8.42
CA GLU A 344 -14.10 1.66 -9.76
C GLU A 344 -13.04 1.62 -10.88
N TYR A 345 -11.93 2.35 -10.73
CA TYR A 345 -10.80 2.27 -11.65
C TYR A 345 -10.05 0.93 -11.56
N ASP A 346 -9.85 0.39 -10.36
CA ASP A 346 -9.17 -0.89 -10.16
C ASP A 346 -10.02 -2.09 -10.64
N GLU A 347 -11.35 -1.93 -10.71
CA GLU A 347 -12.26 -2.97 -11.20
C GLU A 347 -11.97 -3.37 -12.65
N VAL A 348 -11.60 -2.41 -13.51
CA VAL A 348 -11.18 -2.67 -14.90
C VAL A 348 -9.93 -3.56 -14.92
N MET A 349 -8.93 -3.20 -14.12
CA MET A 349 -7.72 -4.01 -14.02
C MET A 349 -7.97 -5.38 -13.37
N ARG A 350 -8.93 -5.48 -12.44
CA ARG A 350 -9.32 -6.75 -11.80
C ARG A 350 -9.88 -7.73 -12.82
N GLU A 351 -10.80 -7.28 -13.67
CA GLU A 351 -11.41 -8.13 -14.71
C GLU A 351 -10.37 -8.63 -15.70
N GLN A 352 -9.51 -7.74 -16.18
CA GLN A 352 -8.43 -8.09 -17.10
C GLN A 352 -7.45 -9.08 -16.45
N ARG A 353 -7.10 -8.86 -15.18
CA ARG A 353 -6.22 -9.75 -14.40
C ARG A 353 -6.82 -11.14 -14.24
N GLU A 354 -8.10 -11.25 -13.94
CA GLU A 354 -8.78 -12.55 -13.82
C GLU A 354 -8.71 -13.35 -15.11
N ILE A 355 -8.90 -12.70 -16.27
CA ILE A 355 -8.79 -13.35 -17.57
C ILE A 355 -7.35 -13.86 -17.80
N ILE A 356 -6.35 -12.99 -17.65
CA ILE A 356 -4.94 -13.34 -17.92
C ILE A 356 -4.44 -14.40 -16.93
N TYR A 357 -4.76 -14.25 -15.64
CA TYR A 357 -4.30 -15.21 -14.63
C TYR A 357 -5.03 -16.55 -14.75
N GLY A 358 -6.31 -16.55 -15.17
CA GLY A 358 -7.04 -17.76 -15.50
C GLY A 358 -6.36 -18.53 -16.63
N GLN A 359 -6.10 -17.88 -17.75
CA GLN A 359 -5.40 -18.47 -18.89
C GLN A 359 -3.97 -18.96 -18.51
N ARG A 360 -3.25 -18.15 -17.75
CA ARG A 360 -1.92 -18.52 -17.27
C ARG A 360 -1.95 -19.77 -16.39
N LEU A 361 -2.95 -19.87 -15.51
CA LEU A 361 -3.11 -21.02 -14.63
C LEU A 361 -3.49 -22.29 -15.40
N GLU A 362 -4.32 -22.18 -16.43
CA GLU A 362 -4.63 -23.29 -17.34
C GLU A 362 -3.36 -23.82 -18.01
N VAL A 363 -2.53 -22.93 -18.56
CA VAL A 363 -1.25 -23.31 -19.19
C VAL A 363 -0.30 -24.00 -18.20
N ILE A 364 -0.21 -23.51 -16.97
CA ILE A 364 0.66 -24.10 -15.93
C ILE A 364 0.19 -25.51 -15.55
N ASN A 365 -1.11 -25.68 -15.36
CA ASN A 365 -1.71 -26.92 -14.89
C ASN A 365 -1.88 -27.99 -15.99
N GLU A 366 -1.77 -27.62 -17.28
CA GLU A 366 -1.88 -28.56 -18.37
C GLU A 366 -0.74 -29.59 -18.32
N THR A 367 -1.05 -30.87 -18.40
CA THR A 367 -0.07 -31.96 -18.27
C THR A 367 0.05 -32.80 -19.52
N GLU A 368 -0.91 -32.69 -20.44
CA GLU A 368 -0.96 -33.56 -21.63
C GLU A 368 -0.52 -32.83 -22.90
N SER A 369 -1.20 -31.74 -23.28
CA SER A 369 -0.92 -31.01 -24.51
C SER A 369 -1.53 -29.61 -24.55
N LEU A 370 -0.75 -28.62 -24.97
CA LEU A 370 -1.20 -27.24 -25.24
C LEU A 370 -1.55 -27.00 -26.70
N LYS A 371 -1.57 -28.04 -27.52
CA LYS A 371 -1.86 -27.96 -28.97
C LYS A 371 -3.14 -27.18 -29.28
N TYR A 372 -4.20 -27.40 -28.50
CA TYR A 372 -5.47 -26.69 -28.69
C TYR A 372 -5.36 -25.18 -28.43
N VAL A 373 -4.55 -24.79 -27.43
CA VAL A 373 -4.28 -23.36 -27.10
C VAL A 373 -3.48 -22.72 -28.21
N VAL A 374 -2.34 -23.33 -28.59
CA VAL A 374 -1.43 -22.82 -29.63
C VAL A 374 -2.14 -22.72 -30.97
N THR A 375 -2.89 -23.76 -31.37
CA THR A 375 -3.63 -23.73 -32.65
C THR A 375 -4.74 -22.68 -32.66
N ALA A 376 -5.39 -22.43 -31.51
CA ALA A 376 -6.36 -21.34 -31.38
C ALA A 376 -5.69 -19.96 -31.49
N MET A 377 -4.52 -19.75 -30.88
CA MET A 377 -3.74 -18.51 -31.02
C MET A 377 -3.32 -18.27 -32.47
N ILE A 378 -2.79 -19.29 -33.15
CA ILE A 378 -2.43 -19.20 -34.58
C ILE A 378 -3.62 -18.78 -35.44
N LYS A 379 -4.78 -19.40 -35.24
CA LYS A 379 -5.99 -19.06 -35.99
C LYS A 379 -6.44 -17.62 -35.73
N ARG A 380 -6.46 -17.17 -34.48
CA ARG A 380 -6.83 -15.79 -34.16
C ARG A 380 -5.85 -14.78 -34.74
N ALA A 381 -4.54 -15.05 -34.70
CA ALA A 381 -3.53 -14.19 -35.31
C ALA A 381 -3.72 -14.07 -36.82
N ILE A 382 -4.02 -15.16 -37.53
CA ILE A 382 -4.30 -15.17 -38.96
C ILE A 382 -5.58 -14.41 -39.26
N ALA A 383 -6.69 -14.75 -38.59
CA ALA A 383 -7.99 -14.12 -38.80
C ALA A 383 -7.90 -12.59 -38.66
N ARG A 384 -7.24 -12.10 -37.62
CA ARG A 384 -7.08 -10.66 -37.37
C ARG A 384 -6.28 -9.96 -38.46
N VAL A 385 -5.21 -10.56 -38.94
CA VAL A 385 -4.39 -9.97 -40.04
C VAL A 385 -5.19 -9.97 -41.33
N VAL A 386 -5.89 -11.06 -41.65
CA VAL A 386 -6.73 -11.12 -42.86
C VAL A 386 -7.83 -10.05 -42.75
N GLU A 387 -8.56 -9.97 -41.63
CA GLU A 387 -9.57 -8.96 -41.40
C GLU A 387 -9.03 -7.53 -41.60
N THR A 388 -7.88 -7.21 -41.00
CA THR A 388 -7.27 -5.88 -41.09
C THR A 388 -6.89 -5.49 -42.51
N HIS A 389 -6.41 -6.46 -43.31
CA HIS A 389 -5.90 -6.20 -44.66
C HIS A 389 -6.95 -6.41 -45.78
N THR A 390 -8.16 -6.91 -45.43
CA THR A 390 -9.26 -7.12 -46.39
C THR A 390 -10.45 -6.21 -46.16
N ILE A 391 -10.22 -5.05 -45.55
CA ILE A 391 -11.27 -4.03 -45.33
C ILE A 391 -11.67 -3.38 -46.66
N GLY A 392 -12.97 -3.30 -46.95
CA GLY A 392 -13.50 -2.65 -48.14
C GLY A 392 -13.60 -3.55 -49.36
N GLU A 393 -13.54 -2.96 -50.56
CA GLU A 393 -13.64 -3.72 -51.83
C GLU A 393 -12.38 -4.53 -52.11
N LYS A 394 -12.52 -5.67 -52.76
CA LYS A 394 -11.39 -6.57 -53.10
C LYS A 394 -10.23 -5.88 -53.81
N ALA A 395 -10.50 -4.85 -54.60
CA ALA A 395 -9.48 -4.08 -55.32
C ALA A 395 -8.58 -3.23 -54.39
N THR A 396 -9.03 -2.96 -53.16
CA THR A 396 -8.28 -2.18 -52.17
C THR A 396 -7.58 -3.02 -51.12
N TRP A 397 -7.69 -4.34 -51.22
CA TRP A 397 -7.07 -5.26 -50.25
C TRP A 397 -5.54 -5.23 -50.30
N ASN A 398 -4.90 -5.25 -49.13
CA ASN A 398 -3.46 -5.27 -49.02
C ASN A 398 -2.93 -6.73 -48.92
N LEU A 399 -2.99 -7.45 -50.04
CA LEU A 399 -2.50 -8.84 -50.11
C LEU A 399 -1.00 -8.95 -49.83
N GLN A 400 -0.22 -7.90 -50.12
CA GLN A 400 1.19 -7.82 -49.80
C GLN A 400 1.43 -7.89 -48.27
N GLY A 401 0.65 -7.15 -47.49
CA GLY A 401 0.70 -7.17 -46.01
C GLY A 401 0.40 -8.54 -45.44
N ILE A 402 -0.58 -9.25 -46.02
CA ILE A 402 -0.90 -10.65 -45.63
C ILE A 402 0.26 -11.59 -45.94
N ARG A 403 0.88 -11.48 -47.11
CA ARG A 403 2.04 -12.27 -47.49
C ARG A 403 3.23 -12.01 -46.57
N ASP A 404 3.51 -10.74 -46.29
CA ASP A 404 4.62 -10.34 -45.45
C ASP A 404 4.44 -10.84 -44.00
N PHE A 405 3.20 -10.78 -43.46
CA PHE A 405 2.87 -11.43 -42.19
C PHE A 405 3.11 -12.94 -42.23
N ALA A 406 2.61 -13.63 -43.25
CA ALA A 406 2.78 -15.06 -43.37
C ALA A 406 4.26 -15.45 -43.43
N GLY A 407 5.08 -14.72 -44.19
CA GLY A 407 6.53 -14.89 -44.28
C GLY A 407 7.23 -14.55 -42.94
N ALA A 408 6.77 -13.57 -42.19
CA ALA A 408 7.37 -13.16 -40.92
C ALA A 408 6.99 -14.08 -39.76
N ALA A 409 5.75 -14.59 -39.71
CA ALA A 409 5.22 -15.26 -38.54
C ALA A 409 4.87 -16.75 -38.72
N LEU A 410 4.48 -17.21 -39.92
CA LEU A 410 3.93 -18.55 -40.11
C LEU A 410 4.90 -19.51 -40.82
N VAL A 411 5.31 -19.15 -42.02
CA VAL A 411 6.04 -20.02 -42.95
C VAL A 411 7.33 -19.37 -43.45
N HIS A 412 8.16 -20.11 -44.21
CA HIS A 412 9.32 -19.49 -44.83
C HIS A 412 8.89 -18.37 -45.80
N PRO A 413 9.63 -17.24 -45.88
CA PRO A 413 9.22 -16.08 -46.67
C PRO A 413 8.85 -16.35 -48.12
N ASP A 414 9.49 -17.33 -48.73
CA ASP A 414 9.30 -17.70 -50.16
C ASP A 414 8.23 -18.78 -50.37
N SER A 415 7.54 -19.21 -49.30
CA SER A 415 6.59 -20.34 -49.39
C SER A 415 5.18 -19.93 -49.85
N ILE A 416 4.87 -18.64 -49.90
CA ILE A 416 3.56 -18.13 -50.33
C ILE A 416 3.78 -17.02 -51.35
N SER A 417 3.21 -17.19 -52.56
CA SER A 417 3.21 -16.19 -53.61
C SER A 417 1.94 -15.31 -53.57
N LEU A 418 2.00 -14.09 -54.08
CA LEU A 418 0.81 -13.22 -54.20
C LEU A 418 -0.25 -13.85 -55.10
N ALA A 419 0.16 -14.55 -56.16
CA ALA A 419 -0.75 -15.21 -57.10
C ALA A 419 -1.63 -16.29 -56.43
N GLU A 420 -1.17 -16.89 -55.33
CA GLU A 420 -1.96 -17.87 -54.57
C GLU A 420 -3.05 -17.21 -53.67
N LEU A 421 -2.92 -15.93 -53.38
CA LEU A 421 -3.88 -15.15 -52.60
C LEU A 421 -4.86 -14.41 -53.52
N GLU A 422 -4.45 -14.07 -54.74
CA GLU A 422 -5.27 -13.37 -55.71
C GLU A 422 -6.54 -14.17 -56.08
N GLY A 423 -7.64 -13.46 -56.17
CA GLY A 423 -8.93 -14.05 -56.55
C GLY A 423 -9.74 -14.71 -55.42
N LYS A 424 -9.09 -15.06 -54.30
CA LYS A 424 -9.75 -15.68 -53.15
C LYS A 424 -10.61 -14.67 -52.36
N SER A 425 -11.57 -15.17 -51.65
CA SER A 425 -12.29 -14.40 -50.60
C SER A 425 -11.45 -14.29 -49.34
N ALA A 426 -11.80 -13.39 -48.44
CA ALA A 426 -11.12 -13.25 -47.13
C ALA A 426 -11.11 -14.56 -46.34
N HIS A 427 -12.23 -15.30 -46.34
CA HIS A 427 -12.36 -16.59 -45.67
C HIS A 427 -11.48 -17.67 -46.29
N GLU A 428 -11.42 -17.74 -47.65
CA GLU A 428 -10.54 -18.68 -48.35
C GLU A 428 -9.06 -18.38 -48.15
N ILE A 429 -8.69 -17.10 -47.96
CA ILE A 429 -7.33 -16.70 -47.60
C ILE A 429 -7.01 -17.16 -46.17
N GLU A 430 -7.92 -16.96 -45.25
CA GLU A 430 -7.78 -17.39 -43.86
C GLU A 430 -7.61 -18.91 -43.78
N GLU A 431 -8.50 -19.69 -44.41
CA GLU A 431 -8.43 -21.16 -44.45
C GLU A 431 -7.11 -21.66 -45.06
N TYR A 432 -6.67 -21.07 -46.16
CA TYR A 432 -5.42 -21.41 -46.82
C TYR A 432 -4.20 -21.15 -45.90
N LEU A 433 -4.15 -20.00 -45.23
CA LEU A 433 -3.06 -19.69 -44.31
C LEU A 433 -3.06 -20.58 -43.06
N VAL A 434 -4.26 -20.92 -42.53
CA VAL A 434 -4.40 -21.86 -41.42
C VAL A 434 -3.91 -23.25 -41.81
N GLU A 435 -4.28 -23.75 -42.99
CA GLU A 435 -3.84 -25.07 -43.50
C GLU A 435 -2.30 -25.11 -43.59
N ARG A 436 -1.70 -24.10 -44.22
CA ARG A 436 -0.23 -23.99 -44.33
C ARG A 436 0.45 -23.90 -42.96
N ALA A 437 -0.08 -23.12 -42.06
CA ALA A 437 0.46 -23.01 -40.69
C ALA A 437 0.37 -24.35 -39.93
N MET A 438 -0.74 -25.09 -40.09
CA MET A 438 -0.89 -26.39 -39.43
C MET A 438 0.05 -27.47 -40.01
N GLU A 439 0.39 -27.43 -41.32
CA GLU A 439 1.41 -28.30 -41.89
C GLU A 439 2.79 -28.08 -41.27
N VAL A 440 3.21 -26.81 -41.12
CA VAL A 440 4.49 -26.45 -40.47
C VAL A 440 4.48 -26.85 -38.99
N TYR A 441 3.37 -26.59 -38.28
CA TYR A 441 3.25 -26.97 -36.87
C TYR A 441 3.33 -28.50 -36.67
N LYS A 442 2.63 -29.30 -37.47
CA LYS A 442 2.72 -30.78 -37.45
C LYS A 442 4.15 -31.29 -37.72
N THR A 443 4.85 -30.65 -38.62
CA THR A 443 6.26 -31.01 -38.90
C THR A 443 7.13 -30.78 -37.68
N LYS A 444 6.93 -29.69 -36.96
CA LYS A 444 7.65 -29.40 -35.71
C LYS A 444 7.27 -30.36 -34.58
N GLU A 445 5.98 -30.64 -34.43
CA GLU A 445 5.45 -31.60 -33.46
C GLU A 445 6.11 -32.98 -33.65
N SER A 446 6.34 -33.41 -34.91
CA SER A 446 7.00 -34.69 -35.20
C SER A 446 8.49 -34.75 -34.87
N GLN A 447 9.15 -33.60 -34.69
CA GLN A 447 10.57 -33.51 -34.36
C GLN A 447 10.89 -33.58 -32.87
N LEU A 448 9.90 -33.44 -32.01
CA LEU A 448 10.01 -33.38 -30.54
C LEU A 448 9.24 -34.53 -29.88
N SER A 449 9.67 -34.91 -28.67
CA SER A 449 8.83 -35.75 -27.82
C SER A 449 7.62 -34.98 -27.29
N PRO A 450 6.50 -35.64 -26.93
CA PRO A 450 5.33 -34.98 -26.37
C PRO A 450 5.65 -34.13 -25.14
N GLU A 451 6.57 -34.56 -24.30
CA GLU A 451 7.00 -33.81 -23.11
C GLU A 451 7.81 -32.57 -23.49
N GLN A 452 8.68 -32.67 -24.49
CA GLN A 452 9.49 -31.53 -24.92
C GLN A 452 8.67 -30.45 -25.61
N ILE A 453 7.67 -30.82 -26.43
CA ILE A 453 6.80 -29.84 -27.05
C ILE A 453 5.91 -29.14 -26.02
N LEU A 454 5.37 -29.88 -25.07
CA LEU A 454 4.58 -29.30 -23.97
C LEU A 454 5.41 -28.29 -23.16
N GLU A 455 6.64 -28.63 -22.77
CA GLU A 455 7.50 -27.71 -22.00
C GLU A 455 7.90 -26.49 -22.84
N PHE A 456 8.20 -26.67 -24.12
CA PHE A 456 8.49 -25.57 -25.03
C PHE A 456 7.31 -24.61 -25.17
N GLU A 457 6.12 -25.11 -25.41
CA GLU A 457 4.90 -24.31 -25.55
C GLU A 457 4.56 -23.58 -24.25
N LYS A 458 4.67 -24.25 -23.09
CA LYS A 458 4.52 -23.60 -21.78
C LYS A 458 5.47 -22.42 -21.61
N VAL A 459 6.75 -22.63 -21.86
CA VAL A 459 7.76 -21.58 -21.67
C VAL A 459 7.50 -20.40 -22.59
N VAL A 460 7.16 -20.67 -23.86
CA VAL A 460 6.86 -19.60 -24.83
C VAL A 460 5.63 -18.80 -24.41
N ILE A 461 4.52 -19.49 -24.14
CA ILE A 461 3.25 -18.81 -23.77
C ILE A 461 3.44 -18.00 -22.49
N LEU A 462 3.98 -18.60 -21.42
CA LEU A 462 4.15 -17.93 -20.14
C LEU A 462 5.07 -16.72 -20.25
N ARG A 463 6.19 -16.85 -20.98
CA ARG A 463 7.13 -15.74 -21.16
C ARG A 463 6.51 -14.56 -21.89
N VAL A 464 5.77 -14.84 -22.97
CA VAL A 464 5.11 -13.78 -23.75
C VAL A 464 4.00 -13.12 -22.93
N VAL A 465 3.13 -13.93 -22.29
CA VAL A 465 2.05 -13.42 -21.46
C VAL A 465 2.59 -12.56 -20.33
N ASP A 466 3.59 -13.03 -19.58
CA ASP A 466 4.15 -12.30 -18.45
C ASP A 466 4.79 -10.97 -18.89
N SER A 467 5.51 -10.96 -20.01
CA SER A 467 6.10 -9.72 -20.55
C SER A 467 5.03 -8.70 -20.97
N LYS A 468 4.06 -9.14 -21.78
CA LYS A 468 3.00 -8.24 -22.31
C LYS A 468 2.07 -7.75 -21.23
N TRP A 469 1.77 -8.59 -20.23
CA TRP A 469 0.96 -8.20 -19.08
C TRP A 469 1.66 -7.13 -18.23
N THR A 470 2.97 -7.27 -18.00
CA THR A 470 3.73 -6.26 -17.26
C THR A 470 3.75 -4.91 -18.01
N ASP A 471 3.97 -4.94 -19.33
CA ASP A 471 3.93 -3.72 -20.14
C ASP A 471 2.52 -3.11 -20.19
N HIS A 472 1.47 -3.94 -20.15
CA HIS A 472 0.08 -3.47 -20.10
C HIS A 472 -0.27 -2.78 -18.78
N ILE A 473 0.23 -3.28 -17.64
CA ILE A 473 0.06 -2.61 -16.34
C ILE A 473 0.62 -1.18 -16.41
N ASP A 474 1.84 -1.02 -16.93
CA ASP A 474 2.47 0.30 -17.07
C ASP A 474 1.63 1.21 -18.00
N ASN A 475 1.15 0.71 -19.14
CA ASN A 475 0.30 1.45 -20.08
C ASN A 475 -1.05 1.87 -19.46
N MET A 476 -1.62 1.04 -18.59
CA MET A 476 -2.88 1.37 -17.90
C MET A 476 -2.66 2.39 -16.78
N ASP A 477 -1.52 2.36 -16.11
CA ASP A 477 -1.15 3.38 -15.13
C ASP A 477 -0.93 4.76 -15.79
N GLU A 478 -0.27 4.81 -16.96
CA GLU A 478 -0.14 6.04 -17.76
C GLU A 478 -1.51 6.58 -18.20
N LEU A 479 -2.39 5.69 -18.70
CA LEU A 479 -3.76 6.06 -19.07
C LEU A 479 -4.50 6.68 -17.89
N ARG A 480 -4.41 6.07 -16.72
CA ARG A 480 -5.07 6.54 -15.49
C ARG A 480 -4.59 7.94 -15.08
N GLN A 481 -3.29 8.23 -15.22
CA GLN A 481 -2.75 9.55 -14.89
C GLN A 481 -3.29 10.64 -15.82
N GLY A 482 -3.46 10.31 -17.12
CA GLY A 482 -3.89 11.28 -18.15
C GLY A 482 -5.40 11.43 -18.30
N ILE A 483 -6.18 10.43 -17.92
CA ILE A 483 -7.62 10.33 -18.25
C ILE A 483 -8.45 11.46 -17.63
N GLY A 484 -8.03 12.00 -16.49
CA GLY A 484 -8.71 13.11 -15.82
C GLY A 484 -8.85 14.36 -16.66
N LEU A 485 -7.94 14.58 -17.62
CA LEU A 485 -7.99 15.71 -18.55
C LEU A 485 -9.20 15.65 -19.52
N ARG A 486 -9.76 14.44 -19.74
CA ARG A 486 -10.95 14.25 -20.60
C ARG A 486 -12.21 14.89 -20.00
N SER A 487 -12.23 15.17 -18.68
CA SER A 487 -13.33 15.89 -18.03
C SER A 487 -13.53 17.31 -18.57
N TYR A 488 -12.48 17.96 -19.10
CA TYR A 488 -12.60 19.26 -19.75
C TYR A 488 -13.46 19.23 -21.04
N ALA A 489 -13.53 18.06 -21.69
CA ALA A 489 -14.41 17.82 -22.83
C ALA A 489 -15.81 17.35 -22.44
N GLN A 490 -16.19 17.44 -21.15
CA GLN A 490 -17.47 16.97 -20.58
C GLN A 490 -17.66 15.43 -20.66
N ASN A 491 -16.64 14.66 -20.95
CA ASN A 491 -16.69 13.21 -20.92
C ASN A 491 -16.50 12.72 -19.49
N ASN A 492 -17.15 11.61 -19.13
CA ASN A 492 -16.91 10.95 -17.84
C ASN A 492 -15.56 10.21 -17.90
N PRO A 493 -14.54 10.61 -17.09
CA PRO A 493 -13.22 9.99 -17.14
C PRO A 493 -13.23 8.50 -16.87
N LEU A 494 -14.12 8.00 -16.02
CA LEU A 494 -14.24 6.56 -15.74
C LEU A 494 -14.72 5.78 -16.96
N THR A 495 -15.73 6.27 -17.66
CA THR A 495 -16.25 5.62 -18.87
C THR A 495 -15.19 5.61 -19.98
N GLU A 496 -14.47 6.73 -20.16
CA GLU A 496 -13.36 6.81 -21.11
C GLU A 496 -12.24 5.82 -20.74
N TYR A 497 -11.90 5.71 -19.46
CA TYR A 497 -10.90 4.75 -18.98
C TYR A 497 -11.33 3.29 -19.24
N GLN A 498 -12.61 2.97 -19.03
CA GLN A 498 -13.15 1.65 -19.30
C GLN A 498 -13.06 1.30 -20.79
N THR A 499 -13.47 2.22 -21.67
CA THR A 499 -13.47 2.02 -23.12
C THR A 499 -12.03 1.89 -23.66
N GLU A 500 -11.17 2.86 -23.37
CA GLU A 500 -9.78 2.85 -23.85
C GLU A 500 -8.98 1.70 -23.22
N GLY A 501 -9.24 1.37 -21.95
CA GLY A 501 -8.64 0.23 -21.27
C GLY A 501 -9.02 -1.11 -21.88
N TYR A 502 -10.28 -1.26 -22.34
CA TYR A 502 -10.73 -2.42 -23.08
C TYR A 502 -10.02 -2.54 -24.45
N ASP A 503 -9.91 -1.46 -25.19
CA ASP A 503 -9.25 -1.44 -26.50
C ASP A 503 -7.77 -1.82 -26.37
N ARG A 504 -7.05 -1.24 -25.41
CA ARG A 504 -5.65 -1.58 -25.12
C ARG A 504 -5.47 -3.04 -24.68
N PHE A 505 -6.43 -3.56 -23.91
CA PHE A 505 -6.40 -4.96 -23.50
C PHE A 505 -6.59 -5.90 -24.71
N GLN A 506 -7.51 -5.59 -25.63
CA GLN A 506 -7.69 -6.36 -26.86
C GLN A 506 -6.45 -6.31 -27.77
N GLU A 507 -5.77 -5.18 -27.84
CA GLU A 507 -4.52 -5.03 -28.58
C GLU A 507 -3.39 -5.87 -27.94
N MET A 508 -3.30 -5.88 -26.61
CA MET A 508 -2.36 -6.74 -25.88
C MET A 508 -2.60 -8.23 -26.18
N ILE A 509 -3.85 -8.71 -26.10
CA ILE A 509 -4.20 -10.10 -26.42
C ILE A 509 -3.80 -10.45 -27.87
N ALA A 510 -4.08 -9.56 -28.81
CA ALA A 510 -3.66 -9.76 -30.21
C ALA A 510 -2.14 -9.84 -30.37
N THR A 511 -1.41 -9.02 -29.63
CA THR A 511 0.05 -9.04 -29.63
C THR A 511 0.59 -10.33 -29.02
N ILE A 512 -0.05 -10.85 -27.97
CA ILE A 512 0.28 -12.17 -27.38
C ILE A 512 0.06 -13.28 -28.42
N ASP A 513 -1.10 -13.32 -29.07
CA ASP A 513 -1.41 -14.32 -30.11
C ASP A 513 -0.39 -14.27 -31.25
N TYR A 514 -0.01 -13.07 -31.71
CA TYR A 514 1.01 -12.86 -32.73
C TYR A 514 2.40 -13.33 -32.29
N ASP A 515 2.87 -12.88 -31.13
CA ASP A 515 4.22 -13.19 -30.65
C ASP A 515 4.38 -14.68 -30.32
N VAL A 516 3.37 -15.32 -29.70
CA VAL A 516 3.38 -16.78 -29.47
C VAL A 516 3.41 -17.52 -30.81
N THR A 517 2.53 -17.14 -31.75
CA THR A 517 2.52 -17.73 -33.09
C THR A 517 3.88 -17.61 -33.76
N ARG A 518 4.46 -16.41 -33.81
CA ARG A 518 5.76 -16.17 -34.43
C ARG A 518 6.88 -16.99 -33.79
N ILE A 519 6.94 -17.04 -32.46
CA ILE A 519 8.00 -17.78 -31.77
C ILE A 519 7.82 -19.28 -31.97
N VAL A 520 6.60 -19.82 -31.81
CA VAL A 520 6.35 -21.25 -32.02
C VAL A 520 6.64 -21.65 -33.46
N MET A 521 6.22 -20.86 -34.44
CA MET A 521 6.39 -21.21 -35.87
C MET A 521 7.80 -20.99 -36.43
N LYS A 522 8.56 -20.00 -35.89
CA LYS A 522 9.89 -19.63 -36.40
C LYS A 522 11.06 -20.20 -35.59
N SER A 523 10.84 -20.73 -34.39
CA SER A 523 11.92 -21.30 -33.58
C SER A 523 12.54 -22.51 -34.29
N GLU A 524 13.87 -22.51 -34.45
CA GLU A 524 14.64 -23.68 -34.89
C GLU A 524 14.98 -24.55 -33.67
N ILE A 525 14.65 -25.83 -33.75
CA ILE A 525 14.92 -26.78 -32.68
C ILE A 525 16.31 -27.33 -32.90
N ARG A 526 17.27 -26.90 -32.07
CA ARG A 526 18.62 -27.49 -32.05
C ARG A 526 18.63 -28.67 -31.09
N GLN A 527 19.01 -29.86 -31.54
CA GLN A 527 19.04 -31.11 -30.77
C GLN A 527 19.98 -31.13 -29.55
N ASN A 528 20.59 -30.01 -29.17
CA ASN A 528 21.51 -29.89 -28.04
C ASN A 528 20.92 -29.08 -26.91
N LEU A 529 19.75 -29.44 -26.42
CA LEU A 529 19.21 -28.97 -25.15
C LEU A 529 19.79 -29.80 -23.98
N GLN A 530 21.10 -29.67 -23.73
CA GLN A 530 21.58 -29.89 -22.38
C GLN A 530 21.06 -28.74 -21.53
N ARG A 531 20.28 -29.06 -20.53
CA ARG A 531 19.92 -28.13 -19.44
C ARG A 531 21.22 -27.55 -18.86
N GLN A 532 21.67 -26.42 -19.38
CA GLN A 532 22.57 -25.58 -18.61
C GLN A 532 21.69 -25.05 -17.46
N SER A 533 21.95 -25.56 -16.26
CA SER A 533 21.43 -24.95 -15.04
C SER A 533 21.90 -23.48 -15.05
N VAL A 534 20.97 -22.57 -15.29
CA VAL A 534 21.17 -21.12 -15.15
C VAL A 534 21.24 -20.81 -13.64
N GLY A 535 22.23 -21.37 -13.00
CA GLY A 535 22.46 -21.29 -11.57
C GLY A 535 23.86 -20.80 -11.26
N GLN A 536 24.32 -19.72 -11.93
CA GLN A 536 25.40 -18.88 -11.41
C GLN A 536 25.31 -17.50 -12.05
N GLY A 537 24.67 -16.56 -11.33
CA GLY A 537 24.82 -15.14 -11.62
C GLY A 537 23.60 -14.41 -12.14
N SER A 538 22.47 -14.47 -11.45
CA SER A 538 21.49 -13.39 -11.32
C SER A 538 20.46 -13.81 -10.27
N ASN A 539 20.12 -12.90 -9.36
CA ASN A 539 19.14 -13.08 -8.30
C ASN A 539 17.77 -13.50 -8.85
N ILE A 540 17.60 -14.79 -9.10
CA ILE A 540 16.28 -15.37 -9.33
C ILE A 540 15.74 -15.71 -7.96
N MET A 541 14.62 -15.11 -7.58
CA MET A 541 13.90 -15.45 -6.34
C MET A 541 13.74 -16.96 -6.24
N PRO A 542 14.09 -17.57 -5.10
CA PRO A 542 13.98 -19.00 -4.92
C PRO A 542 12.51 -19.44 -5.02
N THR A 543 12.26 -20.55 -5.72
CA THR A 543 10.95 -21.19 -5.77
C THR A 543 10.45 -21.53 -4.37
N ARG A 544 9.14 -21.56 -4.19
CA ARG A 544 8.46 -21.79 -2.89
C ARG A 544 8.96 -23.00 -2.12
N GLU A 545 9.43 -24.05 -2.82
CA GLU A 545 10.03 -25.25 -2.21
C GLU A 545 11.43 -25.01 -1.64
N THR A 546 12.26 -24.19 -2.29
CA THR A 546 13.60 -23.82 -1.78
C THR A 546 13.52 -22.85 -0.60
N VAL A 547 12.52 -21.96 -0.58
CA VAL A 547 12.27 -21.06 0.58
C VAL A 547 11.76 -21.88 1.76
N ALA A 548 10.83 -22.83 1.54
CA ALA A 548 10.30 -23.69 2.60
C ALA A 548 11.41 -24.55 3.22
N SER A 549 12.27 -25.17 2.41
CA SER A 549 13.37 -26.01 2.92
C SER A 549 14.48 -25.19 3.61
N GLN A 550 14.78 -23.97 3.14
CA GLN A 550 15.75 -23.09 3.81
C GLN A 550 15.19 -22.49 5.10
N THR A 551 13.89 -22.18 5.13
CA THR A 551 13.22 -21.70 6.35
C THR A 551 13.11 -22.80 7.39
N GLU A 552 12.79 -24.03 7.00
CA GLU A 552 12.78 -25.19 7.89
C GLU A 552 14.17 -25.52 8.43
N GLN A 553 15.22 -25.47 7.60
CA GLN A 553 16.59 -25.67 8.04
C GLN A 553 17.08 -24.57 8.98
N GLN A 554 16.74 -23.30 8.71
CA GLN A 554 17.05 -22.19 9.62
C GLN A 554 16.27 -22.28 10.93
N GLU A 555 15.02 -22.71 10.89
CA GLU A 555 14.20 -22.88 12.08
C GLU A 555 14.67 -24.08 12.91
N GLN A 556 15.09 -25.18 12.29
CA GLN A 556 15.72 -26.31 12.96
C GLN A 556 17.07 -25.93 13.58
N ALA A 557 17.91 -25.16 12.88
CA ALA A 557 19.18 -24.66 13.40
C ALA A 557 18.95 -23.71 14.60
N ARG A 558 17.95 -22.83 14.51
CA ARG A 558 17.57 -21.92 15.60
C ARG A 558 17.00 -22.66 16.81
N ARG A 559 16.18 -23.68 16.59
CA ARG A 559 15.68 -24.57 17.68
C ARG A 559 16.80 -25.35 18.33
N ALA A 560 17.77 -25.85 17.57
CA ALA A 560 18.96 -26.51 18.08
C ALA A 560 19.85 -25.57 18.91
N GLN A 561 20.04 -24.31 18.47
CA GLN A 561 20.79 -23.30 19.25
C GLN A 561 20.08 -22.94 20.56
N ILE A 562 18.75 -22.76 20.52
CA ILE A 562 17.97 -22.46 21.73
C ILE A 562 18.02 -23.66 22.71
N ALA A 563 17.95 -24.88 22.21
CA ALA A 563 18.08 -26.10 23.03
C ALA A 563 19.47 -26.22 23.66
N ALA A 564 20.54 -25.92 22.91
CA ALA A 564 21.91 -25.90 23.41
C ALA A 564 22.12 -24.84 24.51
N MET A 565 21.60 -23.61 24.30
CA MET A 565 21.65 -22.55 25.33
C MET A 565 20.86 -22.94 26.61
N ARG A 566 19.69 -23.59 26.45
CA ARG A 566 18.91 -24.07 27.60
C ARG A 566 19.65 -25.16 28.36
N MET A 567 20.29 -26.10 27.67
CA MET A 567 21.12 -27.14 28.31
C MET A 567 22.31 -26.52 29.04
N GLN A 568 22.98 -25.57 28.45
CA GLN A 568 24.12 -24.88 29.07
C GLN A 568 23.69 -24.14 30.35
N LYS A 569 22.55 -23.45 30.32
CA LYS A 569 21.99 -22.77 31.49
C LYS A 569 21.53 -23.75 32.60
N LEU A 570 21.01 -24.92 32.22
CA LEU A 570 20.65 -25.98 33.16
C LEU A 570 21.90 -26.56 33.82
N MET A 571 22.98 -26.79 33.08
CA MET A 571 24.26 -27.24 33.63
C MET A 571 24.88 -26.22 34.57
N GLU A 572 24.79 -24.91 34.28
CA GLU A 572 25.26 -23.86 35.20
C GLU A 572 24.45 -23.81 36.48
N ILE A 573 23.11 -23.96 36.40
CA ILE A 573 22.25 -24.01 37.57
C ILE A 573 22.54 -25.28 38.42
N GLN A 574 22.80 -26.40 37.76
CA GLN A 574 23.15 -27.65 38.45
C GLN A 574 24.53 -27.56 39.11
N LYS A 575 25.50 -26.93 38.46
CA LYS A 575 26.81 -26.64 39.04
C LYS A 575 26.73 -25.67 40.24
N ALA A 576 25.89 -24.63 40.12
CA ALA A 576 25.66 -23.71 41.24
C ALA A 576 24.96 -24.37 42.43
N LYS A 577 24.00 -25.29 42.20
CA LYS A 577 23.39 -26.08 43.27
C LYS A 577 24.36 -27.02 43.95
N LEU A 578 25.19 -27.73 43.20
CA LEU A 578 26.22 -28.62 43.76
C LEU A 578 27.30 -27.83 44.55
N ALA A 579 27.62 -26.60 44.10
CA ALA A 579 28.55 -25.75 44.84
C ALA A 579 27.92 -25.20 46.15
N ALA A 580 26.61 -24.88 46.13
CA ALA A 580 25.89 -24.48 47.34
C ALA A 580 25.78 -25.60 48.36
N GLU A 581 25.44 -26.83 47.92
CA GLU A 581 25.38 -28.03 48.79
C GLU A 581 26.75 -28.41 49.35
N ALA A 582 27.84 -28.15 48.58
CA ALA A 582 29.21 -28.38 49.08
C ALA A 582 29.63 -27.33 50.12
N ALA A 583 29.16 -26.07 49.97
CA ALA A 583 29.41 -25.01 50.95
C ALA A 583 28.63 -25.23 52.26
N GLU A 584 27.35 -25.65 52.18
CA GLU A 584 26.57 -26.01 53.38
C GLU A 584 27.18 -27.20 54.14
N LYS A 585 27.75 -28.18 53.45
CA LYS A 585 28.46 -29.30 54.09
C LYS A 585 29.77 -28.92 54.73
N GLN A 586 30.45 -27.89 54.25
CA GLN A 586 31.67 -27.34 54.89
C GLN A 586 31.35 -26.50 56.12
N GLU A 587 30.26 -25.73 56.11
CA GLU A 587 29.82 -24.97 57.29
C GLU A 587 29.34 -25.89 58.42
N SER A 588 28.66 -27.00 58.12
CA SER A 588 28.22 -27.96 59.13
C SER A 588 29.34 -28.83 59.72
N GLN A 589 30.55 -28.86 59.13
CA GLN A 589 31.73 -29.54 59.68
C GLN A 589 32.67 -28.59 60.49
N THR A 590 32.36 -27.30 60.52
CA THR A 590 33.12 -26.34 61.33
C THR A 590 32.40 -25.95 62.64
N GLU A 591 31.17 -26.44 62.87
CA GLU A 591 30.43 -26.24 64.12
C GLU A 591 30.40 -27.51 65.05
N GLU A 592 31.12 -28.61 64.71
CA GLU A 592 31.50 -29.68 65.63
C GLU A 592 32.99 -29.55 66.00
#